data_db6884ec38be10914d7781140f708490
#
_entry.id   db6884ec38be10914d7781140f708490
#
_cell.length_a   1.000
_cell.length_b   1.000
_cell.length_c   1.000
_cell.angle_alpha   90.00
_cell.angle_beta   90.00
_cell.angle_gamma   90.00
#
_symmetry.space_group_name_H-M   'P 1'
#
loop_
_entity.id
_entity.type
_entity.pdbx_description
1 polymer ?
#
loop_
_entity_poly.entity_id
_entity_poly.type
_entity_poly.pdbx_seq_one_letter_code
_entity_poly.pdbx_strand_id
1 'polypeptide(L)'
;MHHFIFPSQDTWISSGSNLITGETFKDQNFGRDQILEVKKEFFNNSFDFPTRALVNFSGTEFTQLSESVSNGTIASNAKYFLRLYEAEGNAELTEEYTLSIQPISQSWVEGTGKFSDNPKNTNGCSWENRSNPIGGTAVKWNTQTSVGNTRATGEVTFAAGNYINQEITIGGVDFIFVSDTTNYDNNSSEIFVQSGSTPFITVNNLTASINNNTSTHGLKISAGRVNNDVTAILSLSGSVLGTAANLSANSSSNLFTFNGDATKALENGTNTITSVEGNGPSILSVSQSVQSFSNQSPDVGVEVTDMVNMWLQGQVENYGMLVRFSGSQETDSTTFGHLKFFSRNTHTIFSPRLEVRWDDHLPCTGSNTGSLTQITSSGLIDNFLYMKGLRESYKVGERIKFRVGARKRYIQKTFSTSVQTAADSFIPEGSGSYAIKDVATDEFIVPFSDFTKLSCDSNSNYFIQYLDGFYPDRVYKIQLKLKTDDGQEQIFDDDFEFIVKRK
;
A
#
# COMPACT_ATOMS: atom_id res chain seq x y z
N MET A 1 -14.00 1.22 -1.27
CA MET A 1 -13.67 2.25 -0.23
C MET A 1 -12.30 2.83 -0.51
N HIS A 2 -12.05 4.07 -0.09
CA HIS A 2 -10.79 4.79 -0.25
C HIS A 2 -10.30 5.30 1.11
N HIS A 3 -9.00 5.20 1.34
CA HIS A 3 -8.31 5.76 2.50
C HIS A 3 -6.97 6.37 2.05
N PHE A 4 -6.51 7.42 2.73
CA PHE A 4 -5.31 8.16 2.34
C PHE A 4 -4.33 8.20 3.51
N ILE A 5 -3.07 8.00 3.20
CA ILE A 5 -1.94 8.10 4.13
C ILE A 5 -1.00 9.18 3.63
N PHE A 6 -0.55 10.04 4.53
CA PHE A 6 0.38 11.11 4.21
C PHE A 6 1.83 10.70 4.49
N PRO A 7 2.81 11.26 3.75
CA PRO A 7 4.20 10.91 3.94
C PRO A 7 4.72 11.39 5.29
N SER A 8 5.49 10.52 5.95
CA SER A 8 6.26 10.87 7.16
C SER A 8 7.50 11.70 6.84
N GLN A 9 8.10 11.47 5.66
CA GLN A 9 9.28 12.13 5.15
C GLN A 9 9.20 12.25 3.63
N ASP A 10 9.67 13.37 3.08
CA ASP A 10 9.94 13.48 1.66
C ASP A 10 11.09 14.46 1.40
N THR A 11 11.73 14.31 0.27
CA THR A 11 12.78 15.21 -0.20
C THR A 11 13.08 14.94 -1.67
N TRP A 12 13.89 15.78 -2.27
CA TRP A 12 14.52 15.48 -3.55
C TRP A 12 16.03 15.58 -3.42
N ILE A 13 16.75 14.97 -4.33
CA ILE A 13 18.21 14.94 -4.35
C ILE A 13 18.70 15.23 -5.77
N SER A 14 19.83 15.92 -5.89
CA SER A 14 20.37 16.34 -7.17
C SER A 14 21.83 15.98 -7.35
N SER A 15 22.19 15.50 -8.54
CA SER A 15 23.57 15.32 -8.97
C SER A 15 24.16 16.60 -9.59
N GLY A 16 23.36 17.65 -9.72
CA GLY A 16 23.72 18.88 -10.43
C GLY A 16 24.64 19.83 -9.69
N SER A 17 24.80 20.98 -10.31
CA SER A 17 25.59 22.09 -9.75
C SER A 17 24.92 23.41 -10.10
N ASN A 18 25.15 24.43 -9.29
CA ASN A 18 24.73 25.78 -9.59
C ASN A 18 25.53 26.31 -10.79
N LEU A 19 24.83 26.66 -11.86
CA LEU A 19 25.45 27.07 -13.13
C LEU A 19 26.21 28.41 -13.03
N ILE A 20 25.86 29.24 -12.06
CA ILE A 20 26.47 30.56 -11.87
C ILE A 20 27.71 30.46 -10.95
N THR A 21 27.57 29.75 -9.83
CA THR A 21 28.64 29.66 -8.81
C THR A 21 29.54 28.44 -9.01
N GLY A 22 29.11 27.43 -9.77
CA GLY A 22 29.80 26.14 -9.90
C GLY A 22 29.68 25.23 -8.65
N GLU A 23 28.93 25.65 -7.63
CA GLU A 23 28.76 24.88 -6.41
C GLU A 23 27.91 23.63 -6.65
N THR A 24 28.36 22.47 -6.20
CA THR A 24 27.66 21.21 -6.39
C THR A 24 26.43 21.09 -5.47
N PHE A 25 25.37 20.49 -5.96
CA PHE A 25 24.18 20.11 -5.20
C PHE A 25 24.27 18.70 -4.61
N LYS A 26 25.31 17.92 -4.95
CA LYS A 26 25.43 16.51 -4.57
C LYS A 26 25.40 16.25 -3.06
N ASP A 27 25.85 17.19 -2.27
CA ASP A 27 25.85 17.14 -0.80
C ASP A 27 24.80 18.05 -0.17
N GLN A 28 24.05 18.84 -0.97
CA GLN A 28 22.98 19.71 -0.48
C GLN A 28 21.72 18.92 -0.14
N ASN A 29 21.08 19.28 0.96
CA ASN A 29 19.80 18.75 1.40
C ASN A 29 18.65 19.67 0.99
N PHE A 30 17.49 19.05 0.66
CA PHE A 30 16.27 19.73 0.22
C PHE A 30 15.02 19.28 0.99
N GLY A 31 15.17 18.76 2.20
CA GLY A 31 14.11 18.15 2.99
C GLY A 31 13.02 19.11 3.49
N ARG A 32 13.20 20.42 3.33
CA ARG A 32 12.18 21.43 3.69
C ARG A 32 11.67 22.23 2.50
N ASP A 33 12.00 21.80 1.29
CA ASP A 33 11.42 22.40 0.11
C ASP A 33 9.93 22.06 0.01
N GLN A 34 9.16 22.96 -0.61
CA GLN A 34 7.74 22.76 -0.86
C GLN A 34 7.48 21.97 -2.16
N ILE A 35 8.55 21.72 -2.91
CA ILE A 35 8.53 21.08 -4.22
C ILE A 35 9.48 19.88 -4.19
N LEU A 36 9.07 18.80 -4.81
CA LEU A 36 9.89 17.64 -5.17
C LEU A 36 10.23 17.74 -6.65
N GLU A 37 11.50 17.71 -6.99
CA GLU A 37 11.93 17.77 -8.39
C GLU A 37 12.35 16.41 -8.92
N VAL A 38 11.88 16.08 -10.13
CA VAL A 38 12.39 14.98 -10.94
C VAL A 38 12.76 15.57 -12.29
N LYS A 39 14.04 15.73 -12.54
CA LYS A 39 14.52 16.38 -13.76
C LYS A 39 15.78 15.73 -14.33
N LYS A 40 16.00 16.00 -15.60
CA LYS A 40 17.23 15.74 -16.31
C LYS A 40 17.47 16.94 -17.22
N GLU A 41 18.60 17.59 -17.03
CA GLU A 41 18.93 18.80 -17.78
C GLU A 41 19.86 18.49 -18.94
N PHE A 42 19.65 19.19 -20.05
CA PHE A 42 20.62 19.28 -21.15
C PHE A 42 21.43 20.55 -20.97
N PHE A 43 22.69 20.42 -20.63
CA PHE A 43 23.57 21.55 -20.41
C PHE A 43 24.98 21.24 -20.93
N ASN A 44 25.57 22.22 -21.60
CA ASN A 44 26.94 22.14 -22.14
C ASN A 44 27.19 20.87 -22.99
N ASN A 45 26.20 20.54 -23.83
CA ASN A 45 26.23 19.35 -24.70
C ASN A 45 26.24 18.00 -23.95
N SER A 46 25.74 17.97 -22.73
CA SER A 46 25.60 16.78 -21.88
C SER A 46 24.17 16.68 -21.33
N PHE A 47 23.64 15.46 -21.22
CA PHE A 47 22.37 15.13 -20.61
C PHE A 47 22.59 14.65 -19.16
N ASP A 48 23.36 15.37 -18.41
CA ASP A 48 23.72 15.06 -17.04
C ASP A 48 22.75 15.71 -16.03
N PHE A 49 23.08 15.54 -14.77
CA PHE A 49 22.42 16.21 -13.65
C PHE A 49 21.01 15.73 -13.33
N PRO A 50 20.77 14.41 -13.30
CA PRO A 50 19.46 13.91 -12.87
C PRO A 50 19.15 14.33 -11.43
N THR A 51 17.87 14.62 -11.19
CA THR A 51 17.31 14.75 -9.85
C THR A 51 16.27 13.66 -9.62
N ARG A 52 16.10 13.26 -8.37
CA ARG A 52 15.21 12.20 -7.95
C ARG A 52 14.43 12.63 -6.73
N ALA A 53 13.17 12.23 -6.64
CA ALA A 53 12.35 12.45 -5.46
C ALA A 53 12.30 11.20 -4.59
N LEU A 54 12.29 11.40 -3.28
CA LEU A 54 12.15 10.35 -2.26
C LEU A 54 10.90 10.65 -1.43
N VAL A 55 10.04 9.65 -1.23
CA VAL A 55 8.81 9.78 -0.42
C VAL A 55 8.68 8.56 0.48
N ASN A 56 8.44 8.76 1.77
CA ASN A 56 8.33 7.69 2.75
C ASN A 56 7.03 7.77 3.55
N PHE A 57 6.34 6.64 3.68
CA PHE A 57 5.07 6.47 4.39
C PHE A 57 5.20 5.54 5.62
N SER A 58 6.29 5.64 6.36
CA SER A 58 6.61 4.76 7.51
C SER A 58 6.08 5.26 8.87
N GLY A 59 5.21 6.26 8.88
CA GLY A 59 4.68 6.86 10.11
C GLY A 59 3.58 6.03 10.81
N THR A 60 2.99 6.63 11.84
CA THR A 60 1.89 6.03 12.62
C THR A 60 0.72 5.59 11.75
N GLU A 61 0.38 6.34 10.71
CA GLU A 61 -0.70 6.00 9.77
C GLU A 61 -0.42 4.69 9.03
N PHE A 62 0.83 4.42 8.66
CA PHE A 62 1.21 3.15 8.04
C PHE A 62 1.13 1.97 9.02
N THR A 63 1.46 2.19 10.30
CA THR A 63 1.27 1.18 11.35
C THR A 63 -0.21 0.84 11.52
N GLN A 64 -1.08 1.84 11.57
CA GLN A 64 -2.53 1.66 11.63
C GLN A 64 -3.09 0.95 10.39
N LEU A 65 -2.54 1.23 9.21
CA LEU A 65 -2.86 0.49 7.99
C LEU A 65 -2.51 -1.00 8.15
N SER A 66 -1.29 -1.30 8.61
CA SER A 66 -0.83 -2.67 8.84
C SER A 66 -1.74 -3.43 9.81
N GLU A 67 -2.13 -2.79 10.92
CA GLU A 67 -3.09 -3.33 11.88
C GLU A 67 -4.47 -3.57 11.25
N SER A 68 -4.95 -2.62 10.43
CA SER A 68 -6.25 -2.72 9.77
C SER A 68 -6.31 -3.82 8.71
N VAL A 69 -5.20 -4.08 8.02
CA VAL A 69 -5.08 -5.23 7.11
C VAL A 69 -4.99 -6.54 7.89
N SER A 70 -4.23 -6.57 8.99
CA SER A 70 -4.05 -7.76 9.81
C SER A 70 -5.33 -8.22 10.51
N ASN A 71 -6.16 -7.27 10.97
CA ASN A 71 -7.44 -7.57 11.62
C ASN A 71 -8.62 -7.71 10.65
N GLY A 72 -8.39 -7.61 9.33
CA GLY A 72 -9.40 -7.77 8.29
C GLY A 72 -10.35 -6.58 8.11
N THR A 73 -10.10 -5.44 8.74
CA THR A 73 -10.87 -4.19 8.49
C THR A 73 -10.66 -3.71 7.06
N ILE A 74 -9.44 -3.84 6.55
CA ILE A 74 -9.09 -3.63 5.15
C ILE A 74 -8.87 -5.01 4.53
N ALA A 75 -9.53 -5.26 3.41
CA ALA A 75 -9.40 -6.55 2.72
C ALA A 75 -7.95 -6.79 2.25
N SER A 76 -7.49 -8.03 2.32
CA SER A 76 -6.13 -8.42 1.94
C SER A 76 -5.81 -8.22 0.45
N ASN A 77 -6.84 -8.03 -0.39
CA ASN A 77 -6.71 -7.71 -1.81
C ASN A 77 -6.76 -6.20 -2.10
N ALA A 78 -6.54 -5.36 -1.09
CA ALA A 78 -6.48 -3.92 -1.26
C ALA A 78 -5.40 -3.52 -2.29
N LYS A 79 -5.69 -2.46 -3.03
CA LYS A 79 -4.79 -1.85 -4.00
C LYS A 79 -4.21 -0.56 -3.43
N TYR A 80 -2.95 -0.31 -3.72
CA TYR A 80 -2.21 0.84 -3.22
C TYR A 80 -1.70 1.67 -4.39
N PHE A 81 -1.90 3.00 -4.32
CA PHE A 81 -1.50 3.93 -5.37
C PHE A 81 -0.69 5.08 -4.78
N LEU A 82 0.48 5.34 -5.36
CA LEU A 82 1.22 6.57 -5.09
C LEU A 82 0.58 7.72 -5.88
N ARG A 83 0.24 8.80 -5.17
CA ARG A 83 -0.25 10.04 -5.75
C ARG A 83 0.74 11.17 -5.53
N LEU A 84 1.23 11.77 -6.60
CA LEU A 84 2.00 13.00 -6.59
C LEU A 84 1.28 14.00 -7.51
N TYR A 85 1.17 15.22 -7.06
CA TYR A 85 0.45 16.27 -7.77
C TYR A 85 1.43 17.27 -8.36
N GLU A 86 1.27 17.56 -9.63
CA GLU A 86 2.12 18.52 -10.34
C GLU A 86 1.94 19.93 -9.76
N ALA A 87 3.07 20.57 -9.48
CA ALA A 87 3.12 21.96 -9.06
C ALA A 87 3.42 22.89 -10.22
N GLU A 88 4.18 22.43 -11.20
CA GLU A 88 4.57 23.19 -12.38
C GLU A 88 4.97 22.24 -13.50
N GLY A 89 4.30 22.33 -14.65
CA GLY A 89 4.65 21.62 -15.87
C GLY A 89 5.77 22.31 -16.62
N ASN A 90 6.54 21.53 -17.36
CA ASN A 90 7.58 22.07 -18.23
C ASN A 90 7.27 21.80 -19.71
N ALA A 91 7.19 22.86 -20.50
CA ALA A 91 7.03 22.77 -21.94
C ALA A 91 8.22 22.10 -22.68
N GLU A 92 9.34 21.90 -21.99
CA GLU A 92 10.55 21.28 -22.54
C GLU A 92 10.61 19.76 -22.38
N LEU A 93 9.59 19.14 -21.75
CA LEU A 93 9.52 17.68 -21.65
C LEU A 93 9.41 17.06 -23.04
N THR A 94 10.12 15.96 -23.25
CA THR A 94 9.91 15.11 -24.42
C THR A 94 8.49 14.59 -24.48
N GLU A 95 7.94 14.37 -25.68
CA GLU A 95 6.55 13.94 -25.85
C GLU A 95 6.21 12.64 -25.12
N GLU A 96 7.18 11.73 -25.07
CA GLU A 96 7.04 10.46 -24.37
C GLU A 96 8.13 10.30 -23.31
N TYR A 97 7.71 10.13 -22.06
CA TYR A 97 8.62 9.81 -20.96
C TYR A 97 7.97 8.86 -19.97
N THR A 98 8.79 8.21 -19.17
CA THR A 98 8.35 7.23 -18.19
C THR A 98 9.02 7.50 -16.85
N LEU A 99 8.21 7.62 -15.80
CA LEU A 99 8.70 7.64 -14.43
C LEU A 99 8.69 6.22 -13.86
N SER A 100 9.74 5.87 -13.15
CA SER A 100 9.85 4.63 -12.38
C SER A 100 9.82 4.92 -10.90
N ILE A 101 9.06 4.10 -10.18
CA ILE A 101 8.94 4.11 -8.73
C ILE A 101 9.52 2.81 -8.20
N GLN A 102 10.47 2.89 -7.27
CA GLN A 102 11.21 1.75 -6.75
C GLN A 102 11.36 1.85 -5.23
N PRO A 103 11.31 0.73 -4.49
CA PRO A 103 11.49 0.75 -3.04
C PRO A 103 12.95 1.05 -2.68
N ILE A 104 13.16 1.95 -1.73
CA ILE A 104 14.48 2.28 -1.19
C ILE A 104 14.92 1.18 -0.23
N SER A 105 16.18 0.76 -0.30
CA SER A 105 16.72 -0.34 0.48
C SER A 105 17.36 0.06 1.82
N GLN A 106 17.49 1.35 2.08
CA GLN A 106 18.20 1.88 3.26
C GLN A 106 17.44 3.03 3.90
N SER A 107 17.48 3.11 5.22
CA SER A 107 16.95 4.25 5.96
C SER A 107 17.68 5.53 5.58
N TRP A 108 16.96 6.64 5.55
CA TRP A 108 17.47 7.95 5.24
C TRP A 108 16.85 9.04 6.15
N VAL A 109 17.48 10.18 6.21
CA VAL A 109 17.02 11.30 7.05
C VAL A 109 16.61 12.46 6.15
N GLU A 110 15.38 12.93 6.29
CA GLU A 110 14.82 14.02 5.48
C GLU A 110 15.69 15.28 5.49
N GLY A 111 16.15 15.68 6.67
CA GLY A 111 16.93 16.89 6.84
C GLY A 111 16.09 18.17 6.95
N THR A 112 16.78 19.32 6.90
CA THR A 112 16.16 20.63 7.13
C THR A 112 16.51 21.67 6.07
N GLY A 113 17.21 21.28 5.01
CA GLY A 113 17.69 22.16 3.97
C GLY A 113 16.62 22.55 2.95
N LYS A 114 16.90 23.64 2.25
CA LYS A 114 16.12 24.14 1.13
C LYS A 114 17.04 24.50 -0.05
N PHE A 115 16.46 24.53 -1.24
CA PHE A 115 17.17 24.98 -2.45
C PHE A 115 17.73 26.42 -2.31
N SER A 116 16.99 27.28 -1.62
CA SER A 116 17.36 28.71 -1.43
C SER A 116 18.38 28.96 -0.32
N ASP A 117 18.83 27.93 0.39
CA ASP A 117 19.76 28.10 1.50
C ASP A 117 21.14 28.63 1.04
N ASN A 118 21.61 29.70 1.69
CA ASN A 118 22.94 30.27 1.46
C ASN A 118 23.58 30.70 2.82
N PRO A 119 24.60 30.00 3.32
CA PRO A 119 25.27 28.85 2.68
C PRO A 119 24.37 27.63 2.60
N LYS A 120 24.68 26.73 1.65
CA LYS A 120 23.90 25.48 1.46
C LYS A 120 23.82 24.65 2.75
N ASN A 121 22.69 24.04 2.98
CA ASN A 121 22.48 23.14 4.10
C ASN A 121 22.75 21.69 3.66
N THR A 122 23.62 21.00 4.40
CA THR A 122 23.99 19.60 4.11
C THR A 122 23.39 18.61 5.12
N ASN A 123 22.57 19.09 6.07
CA ASN A 123 21.97 18.23 7.11
C ASN A 123 20.83 17.36 6.53
N GLY A 124 21.00 16.05 6.61
CA GLY A 124 20.03 15.08 6.10
C GLY A 124 20.56 14.29 4.90
N CYS A 125 19.63 13.74 4.09
CA CYS A 125 20.05 13.03 2.89
C CYS A 125 20.30 13.97 1.71
N SER A 126 21.13 13.49 0.82
CA SER A 126 21.53 14.16 -0.41
C SER A 126 21.83 13.11 -1.49
N TRP A 127 22.34 13.54 -2.63
CA TRP A 127 22.78 12.60 -3.67
C TRP A 127 23.88 11.65 -3.18
N GLU A 128 24.81 12.15 -2.36
CA GLU A 128 25.94 11.38 -1.86
C GLU A 128 25.63 10.62 -0.56
N ASN A 129 24.83 11.22 0.31
CA ASN A 129 24.64 10.73 1.68
C ASN A 129 23.18 10.37 1.95
N ARG A 130 22.93 9.25 2.63
CA ARG A 130 21.61 8.92 3.17
C ARG A 130 21.30 9.64 4.49
N SER A 131 22.36 10.10 5.17
CA SER A 131 22.27 10.87 6.41
C SER A 131 23.54 11.68 6.61
N ASN A 132 23.39 12.94 6.97
CA ASN A 132 24.48 13.81 7.36
C ASN A 132 24.05 14.65 8.57
N PRO A 133 24.18 14.12 9.81
CA PRO A 133 23.72 14.82 11.01
C PRO A 133 24.66 16.01 11.34
N ILE A 134 24.10 17.09 11.88
CA ILE A 134 24.86 18.26 12.34
C ILE A 134 25.87 17.81 13.41
N GLY A 135 27.14 18.08 13.17
CA GLY A 135 28.22 17.72 14.09
C GLY A 135 28.55 16.23 14.18
N GLY A 136 27.96 15.41 13.31
CA GLY A 136 28.18 13.97 13.22
C GLY A 136 28.93 13.56 11.96
N THR A 137 29.02 12.26 11.73
CA THR A 137 29.66 11.68 10.54
C THR A 137 28.61 11.42 9.47
N ALA A 138 28.86 11.88 8.26
CA ALA A 138 28.03 11.59 7.09
C ALA A 138 28.04 10.10 6.76
N VAL A 139 26.89 9.55 6.47
CA VAL A 139 26.71 8.15 6.08
C VAL A 139 26.27 8.11 4.62
N LYS A 140 27.11 7.54 3.77
CA LYS A 140 26.83 7.43 2.33
C LYS A 140 25.76 6.40 2.02
N TRP A 141 25.15 6.52 0.86
CA TRP A 141 24.36 5.44 0.28
C TRP A 141 25.25 4.24 -0.01
N ASN A 142 24.70 3.04 0.19
CA ASN A 142 25.44 1.81 -0.09
C ASN A 142 25.55 1.61 -1.62
N THR A 143 26.75 1.42 -2.10
CA THR A 143 27.04 1.21 -3.54
C THR A 143 27.18 -0.27 -3.91
N GLN A 144 26.75 -1.20 -3.05
CA GLN A 144 26.86 -2.64 -3.35
C GLN A 144 26.04 -2.99 -4.60
N THR A 145 26.72 -3.62 -5.55
CA THR A 145 26.11 -4.30 -6.68
C THR A 145 25.37 -5.55 -6.24
N SER A 146 24.26 -5.83 -6.88
CA SER A 146 23.24 -6.84 -6.60
C SER A 146 23.74 -8.08 -5.84
N VAL A 147 23.17 -8.31 -4.66
CA VAL A 147 23.12 -9.63 -4.02
C VAL A 147 21.81 -10.28 -4.46
N GLY A 148 21.86 -11.51 -4.98
CA GLY A 148 20.66 -12.20 -5.49
C GLY A 148 19.60 -12.36 -4.40
N ASN A 149 18.34 -12.13 -4.79
CA ASN A 149 17.20 -12.33 -3.90
C ASN A 149 16.92 -13.83 -3.78
N THR A 150 17.21 -14.43 -2.64
CA THR A 150 17.06 -15.87 -2.39
C THR A 150 16.02 -16.12 -1.31
N ARG A 151 15.37 -17.28 -1.39
CA ARG A 151 14.53 -17.78 -0.29
C ARG A 151 15.41 -18.37 0.80
N ALA A 152 15.05 -18.16 2.04
CA ALA A 152 15.62 -18.89 3.15
C ALA A 152 15.26 -20.37 3.03
N THR A 153 16.18 -21.25 3.32
CA THR A 153 16.00 -22.71 3.30
C THR A 153 16.56 -23.33 4.57
N GLY A 154 16.02 -24.48 4.96
CA GLY A 154 16.47 -25.20 6.11
C GLY A 154 15.98 -26.64 6.12
N GLU A 155 16.63 -27.49 6.89
CA GLU A 155 16.29 -28.90 7.07
C GLU A 155 16.28 -29.25 8.53
N VAL A 156 15.31 -30.09 8.93
CA VAL A 156 15.25 -30.68 10.26
C VAL A 156 15.24 -32.19 10.11
N THR A 157 16.27 -32.86 10.65
CA THR A 157 16.38 -34.34 10.66
C THR A 157 15.81 -34.89 11.95
N PHE A 158 14.96 -35.87 11.82
CA PHE A 158 14.28 -36.56 12.92
C PHE A 158 14.95 -37.91 13.18
N ALA A 159 15.55 -38.09 14.36
CA ALA A 159 16.10 -39.38 14.82
C ALA A 159 14.96 -40.28 15.33
N ALA A 160 15.18 -41.61 15.29
CA ALA A 160 14.20 -42.53 15.85
C ALA A 160 14.06 -42.37 17.38
N GLY A 161 12.83 -42.24 17.87
CA GLY A 161 12.53 -42.01 19.28
C GLY A 161 11.05 -41.76 19.56
N ASN A 162 10.74 -41.50 20.82
CA ASN A 162 9.39 -41.07 21.23
C ASN A 162 9.32 -39.56 21.23
N TYR A 163 8.45 -39.01 20.38
CA TYR A 163 8.26 -37.56 20.22
C TYR A 163 7.20 -36.96 21.13
N ILE A 164 6.37 -37.77 21.80
CA ILE A 164 5.30 -37.24 22.69
C ILE A 164 5.91 -36.38 23.79
N ASN A 165 5.36 -35.17 23.97
CA ASN A 165 5.86 -34.13 24.87
C ASN A 165 7.24 -33.58 24.50
N GLN A 166 7.70 -33.78 23.27
CA GLN A 166 8.86 -33.07 22.71
C GLN A 166 8.35 -31.84 21.93
N GLU A 167 9.23 -30.87 21.77
CA GLU A 167 8.91 -29.63 21.05
C GLU A 167 10.04 -29.19 20.13
N ILE A 168 9.66 -28.49 19.09
CA ILE A 168 10.55 -27.73 18.19
C ILE A 168 10.07 -26.29 18.16
N THR A 169 10.90 -25.35 18.53
CA THR A 169 10.63 -23.93 18.34
C THR A 169 11.18 -23.47 17.00
N ILE A 170 10.37 -22.85 16.15
CA ILE A 170 10.77 -22.24 14.87
C ILE A 170 10.27 -20.81 14.84
N GLY A 171 11.17 -19.83 14.78
CA GLY A 171 10.80 -18.42 14.71
C GLY A 171 9.97 -17.93 15.89
N GLY A 172 10.14 -18.55 17.07
CA GLY A 172 9.39 -18.22 18.28
C GLY A 172 8.03 -18.91 18.41
N VAL A 173 7.70 -19.84 17.51
CA VAL A 173 6.50 -20.68 17.59
C VAL A 173 6.89 -22.10 17.99
N ASP A 174 6.25 -22.65 19.00
CA ASP A 174 6.50 -23.99 19.53
C ASP A 174 5.59 -25.01 18.83
N PHE A 175 6.17 -25.97 18.17
CA PHE A 175 5.49 -27.13 17.60
C PHE A 175 5.62 -28.29 18.58
N ILE A 176 4.55 -28.56 19.32
CA ILE A 176 4.51 -29.52 20.44
C ILE A 176 3.92 -30.83 19.95
N PHE A 177 4.66 -31.94 20.13
CA PHE A 177 4.20 -33.26 19.70
C PHE A 177 3.36 -33.93 20.79
N VAL A 178 2.14 -34.33 20.42
CA VAL A 178 1.16 -34.96 21.28
C VAL A 178 0.69 -36.31 20.69
N SER A 179 0.10 -37.16 21.51
CA SER A 179 -0.44 -38.44 21.02
C SER A 179 -1.71 -38.27 20.20
N ASP A 180 -2.51 -37.24 20.53
CA ASP A 180 -3.78 -36.88 19.86
C ASP A 180 -3.99 -35.39 20.00
N THR A 181 -4.38 -34.72 18.91
CA THR A 181 -4.59 -33.27 18.86
C THR A 181 -6.01 -32.84 19.19
N THR A 182 -6.95 -33.77 19.42
CA THR A 182 -8.40 -33.51 19.59
C THR A 182 -8.72 -32.55 20.73
N ASN A 183 -7.90 -32.50 21.76
CA ASN A 183 -8.12 -31.69 22.98
C ASN A 183 -7.19 -30.48 23.08
N TYR A 184 -6.56 -30.05 21.99
CA TYR A 184 -5.60 -28.97 21.96
C TYR A 184 -5.98 -27.92 20.93
N ASP A 185 -5.93 -26.65 21.29
CA ASP A 185 -6.21 -25.51 20.43
C ASP A 185 -4.90 -24.83 20.01
N ASN A 186 -4.70 -24.72 18.71
CA ASN A 186 -3.56 -24.00 18.12
C ASN A 186 -3.70 -22.49 18.32
N ASN A 187 -2.60 -21.83 18.65
CA ASN A 187 -2.53 -20.37 18.77
C ASN A 187 -1.27 -19.81 18.09
N SER A 188 -1.03 -18.51 18.20
CA SER A 188 0.10 -17.84 17.53
C SER A 188 1.48 -18.25 18.06
N SER A 189 1.55 -18.85 19.23
CA SER A 189 2.81 -19.26 19.88
C SER A 189 2.97 -20.77 19.99
N GLU A 190 1.89 -21.53 19.89
CA GLU A 190 1.88 -22.99 20.10
C GLU A 190 1.02 -23.68 19.04
N ILE A 191 1.60 -24.65 18.37
CA ILE A 191 0.94 -25.53 17.39
C ILE A 191 1.10 -26.99 17.84
N PHE A 192 0.01 -27.69 18.04
CA PHE A 192 0.02 -29.08 18.44
C PHE A 192 0.07 -30.00 17.23
N VAL A 193 1.01 -30.93 17.25
CA VAL A 193 1.32 -31.85 16.17
C VAL A 193 1.13 -33.29 16.63
N GLN A 194 0.35 -34.08 15.92
CA GLN A 194 0.21 -35.50 16.26
C GLN A 194 1.52 -36.23 16.01
N SER A 195 2.08 -36.89 17.04
CA SER A 195 3.22 -37.77 16.93
C SER A 195 2.84 -39.02 16.13
N GLY A 196 3.64 -39.37 15.15
CA GLY A 196 3.49 -40.59 14.38
C GLY A 196 4.19 -41.80 15.04
N SER A 197 3.83 -43.01 14.58
CA SER A 197 4.48 -44.23 15.02
C SER A 197 5.93 -44.39 14.51
N THR A 198 6.31 -43.58 13.54
CA THR A 198 7.65 -43.52 12.96
C THR A 198 8.10 -42.08 12.78
N PRO A 199 9.44 -41.80 12.70
CA PRO A 199 9.94 -40.47 12.37
C PRO A 199 9.31 -39.90 11.10
N PHE A 200 9.15 -40.74 10.10
CA PHE A 200 8.56 -40.37 8.80
C PHE A 200 7.10 -39.86 8.91
N ILE A 201 6.24 -40.55 9.67
CA ILE A 201 4.85 -40.13 9.90
C ILE A 201 4.83 -38.84 10.71
N THR A 202 5.72 -38.70 11.69
CA THR A 202 5.83 -37.48 12.51
C THR A 202 6.22 -36.28 11.64
N VAL A 203 7.19 -36.42 10.72
CA VAL A 203 7.56 -35.35 9.75
C VAL A 203 6.39 -34.99 8.83
N ASN A 204 5.59 -35.96 8.37
CA ASN A 204 4.41 -35.70 7.58
C ASN A 204 3.38 -34.86 8.33
N ASN A 205 3.13 -35.22 9.59
CA ASN A 205 2.19 -34.52 10.44
C ASN A 205 2.68 -33.09 10.74
N LEU A 206 3.97 -32.89 11.00
CA LEU A 206 4.55 -31.56 11.18
C LEU A 206 4.48 -30.74 9.89
N THR A 207 4.80 -31.33 8.74
CA THR A 207 4.67 -30.68 7.43
C THR A 207 3.25 -30.17 7.21
N ALA A 208 2.25 -31.02 7.48
CA ALA A 208 0.85 -30.65 7.38
C ALA A 208 0.48 -29.53 8.38
N SER A 209 0.93 -29.63 9.62
CA SER A 209 0.67 -28.62 10.66
C SER A 209 1.25 -27.25 10.31
N ILE A 210 2.48 -27.19 9.81
CA ILE A 210 3.08 -25.92 9.34
C ILE A 210 2.26 -25.33 8.20
N ASN A 211 1.95 -26.09 7.16
CA ASN A 211 1.30 -25.57 5.97
C ASN A 211 -0.19 -25.21 6.19
N ASN A 212 -0.89 -25.93 7.06
CA ASN A 212 -2.32 -25.71 7.32
C ASN A 212 -2.57 -24.60 8.37
N ASN A 213 -1.59 -24.24 9.19
CA ASN A 213 -1.73 -23.23 10.25
C ASN A 213 -0.98 -21.93 9.95
N THR A 214 -0.70 -21.63 8.70
CA THR A 214 0.04 -20.41 8.30
C THR A 214 -0.60 -19.11 8.79
N SER A 215 -1.93 -19.04 8.82
CA SER A 215 -2.68 -17.90 9.37
C SER A 215 -2.63 -17.83 10.90
N THR A 216 -2.42 -18.97 11.58
CA THR A 216 -2.41 -19.08 13.05
C THR A 216 -1.05 -18.69 13.61
N HIS A 217 0.02 -19.31 13.11
CA HIS A 217 1.39 -19.05 13.60
C HIS A 217 2.06 -17.84 12.94
N GLY A 218 1.58 -17.35 11.80
CA GLY A 218 2.10 -16.16 11.13
C GLY A 218 3.52 -16.30 10.53
N LEU A 219 4.16 -17.48 10.61
CA LEU A 219 5.48 -17.69 10.05
C LEU A 219 5.44 -17.69 8.53
N LYS A 220 6.39 -17.00 7.90
CA LYS A 220 6.51 -16.89 6.44
C LYS A 220 7.30 -18.05 5.85
N ILE A 221 6.86 -19.26 6.12
CA ILE A 221 7.51 -20.50 5.69
C ILE A 221 6.51 -21.46 5.05
N SER A 222 7.03 -22.34 4.24
CA SER A 222 6.37 -23.55 3.76
C SER A 222 7.24 -24.76 4.11
N ALA A 223 6.61 -25.87 4.43
CA ALA A 223 7.26 -27.13 4.75
C ALA A 223 7.04 -28.14 3.63
N GLY A 224 8.05 -28.96 3.43
CA GLY A 224 8.04 -30.11 2.54
C GLY A 224 8.81 -31.25 3.14
N ARG A 225 9.01 -32.30 2.35
CA ARG A 225 9.87 -33.43 2.69
C ARG A 225 10.99 -33.59 1.70
N VAL A 226 12.17 -33.94 2.18
CA VAL A 226 13.22 -34.43 1.30
C VAL A 226 12.82 -35.83 0.80
N ASN A 227 12.79 -35.99 -0.52
CA ASN A 227 12.37 -37.22 -1.20
C ASN A 227 13.26 -38.40 -0.88
N ASN A 228 13.02 -39.05 0.24
CA ASN A 228 13.54 -40.39 0.52
C ASN A 228 12.61 -41.09 1.48
N ASP A 229 12.09 -42.24 1.09
CA ASP A 229 11.28 -43.11 1.95
C ASP A 229 12.05 -43.66 3.16
N VAL A 230 13.32 -43.31 3.29
CA VAL A 230 14.25 -43.86 4.33
C VAL A 230 14.67 -42.80 5.36
N THR A 231 14.67 -41.51 4.99
CA THR A 231 15.10 -40.43 5.91
C THR A 231 13.94 -39.54 6.31
N ALA A 232 13.76 -39.33 7.61
CA ALA A 232 12.78 -38.46 8.17
C ALA A 232 13.36 -37.02 8.23
N ILE A 233 13.40 -36.33 7.08
CA ILE A 233 13.90 -34.95 6.96
C ILE A 233 12.76 -34.06 6.53
N LEU A 234 12.46 -33.05 7.38
CA LEU A 234 11.60 -31.93 7.05
C LEU A 234 12.43 -30.92 6.29
N SER A 235 12.01 -30.54 5.09
CA SER A 235 12.56 -29.38 4.39
C SER A 235 11.69 -28.14 4.64
N LEU A 236 12.33 -27.03 4.96
CA LEU A 236 11.70 -25.73 5.18
C LEU A 236 12.17 -24.77 4.11
N SER A 237 11.25 -23.95 3.62
CA SER A 237 11.54 -22.91 2.64
C SER A 237 10.76 -21.63 3.02
N GLY A 238 11.40 -20.48 2.93
CA GLY A 238 10.71 -19.21 3.07
C GLY A 238 9.59 -19.10 2.04
N SER A 239 8.38 -18.80 2.45
CA SER A 239 7.28 -18.50 1.51
C SER A 239 7.48 -17.15 0.81
N VAL A 240 8.39 -16.32 1.33
CA VAL A 240 8.79 -15.03 0.79
C VAL A 240 10.27 -15.03 0.44
N LEU A 241 10.67 -14.14 -0.48
CA LEU A 241 12.07 -13.90 -0.82
C LEU A 241 12.69 -12.97 0.24
N GLY A 242 14.04 -13.05 0.37
CA GLY A 242 14.77 -12.16 1.25
C GLY A 242 14.99 -12.71 2.67
N THR A 243 15.44 -11.83 3.55
CA THR A 243 15.83 -12.18 4.92
C THR A 243 14.65 -12.35 5.89
N ALA A 244 13.44 -11.99 5.48
CA ALA A 244 12.26 -12.04 6.35
C ALA A 244 11.86 -13.45 6.79
N ALA A 245 12.31 -14.49 6.08
CA ALA A 245 12.14 -15.89 6.44
C ALA A 245 13.40 -16.55 7.02
N ASN A 246 14.44 -15.78 7.33
CA ASN A 246 15.58 -16.28 8.10
C ASN A 246 15.13 -16.41 9.56
N LEU A 247 14.93 -17.63 10.04
CA LEU A 247 14.37 -17.90 11.36
C LEU A 247 15.33 -18.74 12.20
N SER A 248 15.40 -18.43 13.48
CA SER A 248 16.04 -19.28 14.47
C SER A 248 15.23 -20.54 14.74
N ALA A 249 15.89 -21.61 15.15
CA ALA A 249 15.25 -22.80 15.69
C ALA A 249 15.95 -23.25 16.96
N ASN A 250 15.21 -23.99 17.77
CA ASN A 250 15.76 -24.58 18.99
C ASN A 250 14.90 -25.80 19.36
N SER A 251 15.48 -26.74 20.02
CA SER A 251 14.81 -27.84 20.70
C SER A 251 15.66 -28.31 21.87
N SER A 252 15.01 -28.66 22.97
CA SER A 252 15.67 -29.30 24.10
C SER A 252 15.92 -30.80 23.87
N SER A 253 15.33 -31.36 22.79
CA SER A 253 15.41 -32.77 22.46
C SER A 253 16.53 -33.07 21.47
N ASN A 254 17.30 -34.12 21.74
CA ASN A 254 18.33 -34.65 20.84
C ASN A 254 17.76 -35.45 19.65
N LEU A 255 16.43 -35.56 19.56
CA LEU A 255 15.74 -36.21 18.44
C LEU A 255 15.70 -35.34 17.18
N PHE A 256 16.01 -34.04 17.29
CA PHE A 256 15.98 -33.10 16.21
C PHE A 256 17.34 -32.48 15.94
N THR A 257 17.72 -32.43 14.67
CA THR A 257 18.95 -31.75 14.21
C THR A 257 18.60 -30.78 13.10
N PHE A 258 18.97 -29.50 13.25
CA PHE A 258 18.65 -28.40 12.32
C PHE A 258 19.86 -28.09 11.44
N ASN A 259 19.79 -28.23 10.14
CA ASN A 259 20.85 -27.87 9.17
C ASN A 259 22.28 -28.31 9.61
N GLY A 260 22.39 -29.39 10.40
CA GLY A 260 23.65 -29.76 11.06
C GLY A 260 24.07 -28.87 12.24
N ASP A 261 23.27 -27.88 12.62
CA ASP A 261 23.43 -26.98 13.77
C ASP A 261 22.13 -26.91 14.57
N ALA A 262 22.19 -26.78 15.89
CA ALA A 262 21.03 -26.81 16.78
C ALA A 262 20.25 -25.49 16.85
N THR A 263 20.65 -24.44 16.15
CA THR A 263 20.16 -23.09 16.38
C THR A 263 19.52 -22.39 15.18
N LYS A 264 19.58 -22.97 13.97
CA LYS A 264 19.13 -22.32 12.74
C LYS A 264 18.13 -23.17 11.97
N ALA A 265 16.87 -22.70 11.88
CA ALA A 265 15.84 -23.39 11.11
C ALA A 265 15.89 -23.04 9.62
N LEU A 266 15.99 -21.77 9.31
CA LEU A 266 16.07 -21.25 7.94
C LEU A 266 17.13 -20.16 7.85
N GLU A 267 17.98 -20.25 6.85
CA GLU A 267 19.03 -19.29 6.57
C GLU A 267 19.22 -19.08 5.07
N ASN A 268 20.16 -18.23 4.72
CA ASN A 268 20.52 -17.89 3.34
C ASN A 268 19.44 -17.16 2.53
N GLY A 269 18.38 -16.68 3.16
CA GLY A 269 17.51 -15.69 2.56
C GLY A 269 18.27 -14.36 2.42
N THR A 270 18.32 -13.81 1.23
CA THR A 270 19.01 -12.55 0.95
C THR A 270 18.11 -11.58 0.18
N ASN A 271 18.18 -10.31 0.53
CA ASN A 271 17.51 -9.25 -0.23
C ASN A 271 18.41 -8.81 -1.39
N THR A 272 17.82 -8.61 -2.56
CA THR A 272 18.54 -7.98 -3.66
C THR A 272 18.58 -6.49 -3.47
N ILE A 273 19.78 -5.94 -3.39
CA ILE A 273 20.05 -4.50 -3.35
C ILE A 273 20.76 -4.13 -4.63
N THR A 274 20.28 -3.12 -5.31
CA THR A 274 20.92 -2.57 -6.52
C THR A 274 21.20 -1.09 -6.30
N SER A 275 22.41 -0.65 -6.59
CA SER A 275 22.71 0.77 -6.66
C SER A 275 22.05 1.38 -7.89
N VAL A 276 21.54 2.58 -7.75
CA VAL A 276 21.07 3.35 -8.90
C VAL A 276 22.28 3.91 -9.64
N GLU A 277 22.26 3.83 -10.96
CA GLU A 277 23.33 4.33 -11.79
C GLU A 277 23.66 5.79 -11.48
N GLY A 278 24.95 6.13 -11.47
CA GLY A 278 25.43 7.48 -11.20
C GLY A 278 25.46 7.89 -9.72
N ASN A 279 25.38 6.94 -8.78
CA ASN A 279 25.26 7.13 -7.34
C ASN A 279 23.83 7.55 -6.88
N GLY A 280 23.65 7.76 -5.59
CA GLY A 280 22.35 8.06 -4.98
C GLY A 280 21.77 6.86 -4.23
N PRO A 281 20.46 6.85 -3.93
CA PRO A 281 19.84 5.80 -3.13
C PRO A 281 19.98 4.41 -3.73
N SER A 282 20.31 3.44 -2.89
CA SER A 282 20.19 2.03 -3.25
C SER A 282 18.73 1.62 -3.22
N ILE A 283 18.31 0.82 -4.17
CA ILE A 283 16.94 0.33 -4.35
C ILE A 283 16.88 -1.19 -4.23
N LEU A 284 15.68 -1.70 -3.97
CA LEU A 284 15.39 -3.13 -4.10
C LEU A 284 14.92 -3.40 -5.52
N SER A 285 15.50 -4.40 -6.18
CA SER A 285 15.14 -4.77 -7.57
C SER A 285 13.90 -5.67 -7.65
N VAL A 286 13.23 -5.92 -6.53
CA VAL A 286 12.13 -6.89 -6.43
C VAL A 286 10.78 -6.34 -6.87
N SER A 287 10.61 -5.02 -6.87
CA SER A 287 9.37 -4.39 -7.31
C SER A 287 9.68 -3.05 -7.94
N GLN A 288 9.11 -2.82 -9.10
CA GLN A 288 9.18 -1.56 -9.81
C GLN A 288 7.80 -1.26 -10.37
N SER A 289 7.29 -0.07 -10.10
CA SER A 289 6.09 0.45 -10.75
C SER A 289 6.49 1.54 -11.74
N VAL A 290 5.77 1.64 -12.84
CA VAL A 290 6.06 2.63 -13.88
C VAL A 290 4.80 3.33 -14.32
N GLN A 291 4.94 4.60 -14.69
CA GLN A 291 3.89 5.37 -15.36
C GLN A 291 4.50 6.06 -16.57
N SER A 292 3.95 5.76 -17.74
CA SER A 292 4.34 6.40 -19.00
C SER A 292 3.39 7.55 -19.30
N PHE A 293 3.93 8.61 -19.86
CA PHE A 293 3.23 9.82 -20.25
C PHE A 293 3.46 10.05 -21.74
N SER A 294 2.38 10.36 -22.46
CA SER A 294 2.40 10.59 -23.91
C SER A 294 2.22 12.07 -24.28
N ASN A 295 2.13 12.94 -23.30
CA ASN A 295 2.05 14.39 -23.44
C ASN A 295 2.18 15.02 -22.05
N GLN A 296 2.01 16.31 -21.94
CA GLN A 296 2.02 17.02 -20.67
C GLN A 296 0.82 16.58 -19.82
N SER A 297 1.04 15.61 -18.97
CA SER A 297 0.12 15.40 -17.89
C SER A 297 0.88 14.93 -16.68
N PRO A 298 0.67 15.47 -15.76
CA PRO A 298 1.59 15.74 -14.70
C PRO A 298 1.40 14.95 -13.44
N ASP A 299 0.21 14.59 -13.09
CA ASP A 299 -0.02 13.89 -11.84
C ASP A 299 0.43 12.43 -11.94
N VAL A 300 1.18 12.00 -10.93
CA VAL A 300 1.51 10.59 -10.76
C VAL A 300 0.35 9.89 -10.05
N GLY A 301 -0.14 8.81 -10.64
CA GLY A 301 -1.21 7.99 -10.10
C GLY A 301 -0.92 6.51 -10.35
N VAL A 302 0.16 6.00 -9.79
CA VAL A 302 0.69 4.67 -10.13
C VAL A 302 0.37 3.63 -9.07
N GLU A 303 -0.01 2.42 -9.50
CA GLU A 303 -0.20 1.30 -8.60
C GLU A 303 1.15 0.79 -8.05
N VAL A 304 1.26 0.74 -6.73
CA VAL A 304 2.44 0.27 -5.98
C VAL A 304 2.09 -0.89 -5.03
N THR A 305 1.08 -1.66 -5.38
CA THR A 305 0.50 -2.72 -4.54
C THR A 305 1.54 -3.76 -4.12
N ASP A 306 2.36 -4.25 -5.05
CA ASP A 306 3.36 -5.27 -4.73
C ASP A 306 4.40 -4.76 -3.74
N MET A 307 4.83 -3.50 -3.90
CA MET A 307 5.79 -2.84 -3.02
C MET A 307 5.25 -2.67 -1.60
N VAL A 308 4.03 -2.17 -1.48
CA VAL A 308 3.38 -1.98 -0.17
C VAL A 308 3.11 -3.32 0.52
N ASN A 309 2.69 -4.33 -0.24
CA ASN A 309 2.49 -5.68 0.31
C ASN A 309 3.79 -6.29 0.84
N MET A 310 4.94 -6.07 0.21
CA MET A 310 6.23 -6.52 0.76
C MET A 310 6.53 -5.85 2.11
N TRP A 311 6.18 -4.59 2.29
CA TRP A 311 6.33 -3.89 3.57
C TRP A 311 5.36 -4.39 4.63
N LEU A 312 4.08 -4.54 4.29
CA LEU A 312 3.04 -5.03 5.21
C LEU A 312 3.30 -6.46 5.66
N GLN A 313 3.86 -7.28 4.80
CA GLN A 313 4.25 -8.65 5.10
C GLN A 313 5.62 -8.75 5.80
N GLY A 314 6.31 -7.62 6.03
CA GLY A 314 7.65 -7.58 6.63
C GLY A 314 8.71 -8.33 5.82
N GLN A 315 8.51 -8.47 4.51
CA GLN A 315 9.51 -9.08 3.62
C GLN A 315 10.73 -8.17 3.47
N VAL A 316 10.49 -6.87 3.47
CA VAL A 316 11.52 -5.83 3.43
C VAL A 316 11.07 -4.67 4.32
N GLU A 317 12.04 -3.92 4.82
CA GLU A 317 11.79 -2.72 5.61
C GLU A 317 11.21 -1.59 4.74
N ASN A 318 10.30 -0.81 5.31
CA ASN A 318 9.73 0.35 4.65
C ASN A 318 10.64 1.59 4.81
N TYR A 319 11.48 1.83 3.84
CA TYR A 319 12.28 3.04 3.74
C TYR A 319 11.75 4.01 2.67
N GLY A 320 10.55 3.76 2.15
CA GLY A 320 9.91 4.61 1.16
C GLY A 320 10.26 4.27 -0.28
N MET A 321 9.93 5.21 -1.15
CA MET A 321 9.99 5.08 -2.61
C MET A 321 10.91 6.13 -3.21
N LEU A 322 11.67 5.72 -4.22
CA LEU A 322 12.42 6.58 -5.12
C LEU A 322 11.62 6.79 -6.40
N VAL A 323 11.43 8.03 -6.81
CA VAL A 323 10.79 8.42 -8.07
C VAL A 323 11.83 9.07 -8.97
N ARG A 324 11.98 8.58 -10.19
CA ARG A 324 12.94 9.06 -11.17
C ARG A 324 12.48 8.79 -12.60
N PHE A 325 13.14 9.35 -13.60
CA PHE A 325 12.98 8.86 -14.97
C PHE A 325 13.36 7.37 -15.03
N SER A 326 12.73 6.61 -15.92
CA SER A 326 13.05 5.18 -16.08
C SER A 326 14.56 5.00 -16.37
N GLY A 327 15.11 3.86 -15.98
CA GLY A 327 16.58 3.64 -16.02
C GLY A 327 17.23 4.04 -17.35
N SER A 328 16.63 3.65 -18.48
CA SER A 328 17.12 4.01 -19.79
C SER A 328 17.00 5.50 -20.11
N GLN A 329 15.90 6.13 -19.73
CA GLN A 329 15.66 7.55 -19.97
C GLN A 329 16.48 8.48 -19.06
N GLU A 330 16.87 8.00 -17.88
CA GLU A 330 17.74 8.78 -17.00
C GLU A 330 19.16 8.92 -17.58
N THR A 331 19.60 7.98 -18.44
CA THR A 331 20.97 7.91 -18.97
C THR A 331 21.06 8.14 -20.47
N ASP A 332 19.96 8.15 -21.21
CA ASP A 332 19.95 8.39 -22.64
C ASP A 332 20.32 9.84 -22.99
N SER A 333 20.52 10.11 -24.27
CA SER A 333 20.86 11.43 -24.81
C SER A 333 19.66 12.15 -25.47
N THR A 334 18.45 11.65 -25.27
CA THR A 334 17.24 12.14 -25.94
C THR A 334 16.19 12.65 -24.99
N THR A 335 16.08 12.04 -23.79
CA THR A 335 15.11 12.44 -22.77
C THR A 335 15.67 13.56 -21.92
N PHE A 336 14.98 14.65 -21.84
CA PHE A 336 15.27 15.75 -20.91
C PHE A 336 13.97 16.41 -20.49
N GLY A 337 14.02 17.17 -19.42
CA GLY A 337 12.87 17.90 -18.91
C GLY A 337 12.82 17.91 -17.40
N HIS A 338 11.77 18.52 -16.89
CA HIS A 338 11.68 18.93 -15.51
C HIS A 338 10.24 18.80 -15.02
N LEU A 339 10.07 17.98 -14.02
CA LEU A 339 8.80 17.76 -13.33
C LEU A 339 8.91 18.26 -11.91
N LYS A 340 7.97 19.06 -11.49
CA LYS A 340 7.86 19.56 -10.12
C LYS A 340 6.56 19.07 -9.51
N PHE A 341 6.66 18.34 -8.41
CA PHE A 341 5.53 17.91 -7.62
C PHE A 341 5.50 18.63 -6.28
N PHE A 342 4.33 18.81 -5.71
CA PHE A 342 4.22 19.32 -4.35
C PHE A 342 4.82 18.33 -3.35
N SER A 343 5.54 18.84 -2.34
CA SER A 343 6.05 18.07 -1.21
C SER A 343 5.05 18.06 -0.05
N ARG A 344 5.35 17.28 1.00
CA ARG A 344 4.60 17.31 2.26
C ARG A 344 4.65 18.67 2.98
N ASN A 345 5.64 19.48 2.67
CA ASN A 345 5.82 20.83 3.22
C ASN A 345 5.04 21.90 2.46
N THR A 346 4.25 21.51 1.45
CA THR A 346 3.39 22.44 0.73
C THR A 346 2.32 23.04 1.65
N HIS A 347 1.93 24.28 1.34
CA HIS A 347 0.79 24.93 1.98
C HIS A 347 -0.54 24.69 1.20
N THR A 348 -0.51 23.79 0.24
CA THR A 348 -1.69 23.40 -0.56
C THR A 348 -2.26 22.07 -0.07
N ILE A 349 -3.38 21.66 -0.67
CA ILE A 349 -4.00 20.34 -0.42
C ILE A 349 -3.33 19.21 -1.22
N PHE A 350 -2.34 19.51 -2.02
CA PHE A 350 -1.75 18.61 -3.02
C PHE A 350 -0.48 17.89 -2.52
N SER A 351 -0.37 17.68 -1.20
CA SER A 351 0.75 16.87 -0.68
C SER A 351 0.73 15.45 -1.22
N PRO A 352 1.88 14.77 -1.33
CA PRO A 352 1.94 13.37 -1.72
C PRO A 352 1.03 12.50 -0.85
N ARG A 353 0.48 11.43 -1.43
CA ARG A 353 -0.40 10.49 -0.71
C ARG A 353 -0.16 9.06 -1.16
N LEU A 354 -0.30 8.14 -0.22
CA LEU A 354 -0.52 6.73 -0.51
C LEU A 354 -2.03 6.48 -0.40
N GLU A 355 -2.67 6.24 -1.52
CA GLU A 355 -4.09 5.93 -1.59
C GLU A 355 -4.30 4.43 -1.48
N VAL A 356 -5.14 4.02 -0.54
CA VAL A 356 -5.54 2.62 -0.32
C VAL A 356 -6.96 2.44 -0.82
N ARG A 357 -7.17 1.46 -1.69
CA ARG A 357 -8.48 1.12 -2.24
C ARG A 357 -8.81 -0.33 -1.98
N TRP A 358 -9.98 -0.61 -1.46
CA TRP A 358 -10.47 -1.97 -1.30
C TRP A 358 -11.98 -2.05 -1.53
N ASP A 359 -12.44 -3.25 -1.86
CA ASP A 359 -13.87 -3.49 -2.01
C ASP A 359 -14.46 -3.88 -0.66
N ASP A 360 -15.34 -3.03 -0.15
CA ASP A 360 -16.17 -3.25 1.05
C ASP A 360 -17.66 -3.40 0.70
N HIS A 361 -17.93 -3.63 -0.59
CA HIS A 361 -19.26 -3.67 -1.12
C HIS A 361 -20.06 -4.86 -0.57
N LEU A 362 -21.25 -4.57 -0.07
CA LEU A 362 -22.27 -5.56 0.26
C LEU A 362 -23.34 -5.61 -0.84
N PRO A 363 -23.54 -6.76 -1.51
CA PRO A 363 -24.43 -6.85 -2.67
C PRO A 363 -25.86 -6.40 -2.37
N CYS A 364 -26.46 -5.68 -3.32
CA CYS A 364 -27.84 -5.24 -3.27
C CYS A 364 -28.81 -6.35 -3.72
N THR A 365 -28.70 -7.52 -3.10
CA THR A 365 -29.48 -8.73 -3.45
C THR A 365 -29.97 -9.46 -2.19
N GLY A 366 -31.00 -10.29 -2.36
CA GLY A 366 -31.49 -11.21 -1.34
C GLY A 366 -31.92 -10.50 -0.05
N SER A 367 -31.48 -11.03 1.10
CA SER A 367 -31.85 -10.52 2.43
C SER A 367 -31.29 -9.14 2.73
N ASN A 368 -30.28 -8.68 2.02
CA ASN A 368 -29.65 -7.37 2.24
C ASN A 368 -30.60 -6.22 1.90
N THR A 369 -31.56 -6.42 1.00
CA THR A 369 -32.51 -5.38 0.60
C THR A 369 -33.75 -5.28 1.49
N GLY A 370 -33.96 -6.24 2.39
CA GLY A 370 -35.13 -6.28 3.27
C GLY A 370 -36.45 -6.26 2.51
N SER A 371 -37.33 -5.32 2.87
CA SER A 371 -38.63 -5.11 2.19
C SER A 371 -38.60 -4.01 1.12
N LEU A 372 -37.42 -3.44 0.81
CA LEU A 372 -37.29 -2.40 -0.20
C LEU A 372 -37.57 -2.96 -1.60
N THR A 373 -38.20 -2.17 -2.43
CA THR A 373 -38.45 -2.49 -3.85
C THR A 373 -37.30 -1.92 -4.70
N GLN A 374 -36.95 -2.65 -5.75
CA GLN A 374 -35.93 -2.20 -6.69
C GLN A 374 -36.48 -1.00 -7.53
N ILE A 375 -35.66 0.05 -7.74
CA ILE A 375 -36.01 1.06 -8.73
C ILE A 375 -35.94 0.46 -10.13
N THR A 376 -36.78 0.98 -11.02
CA THR A 376 -36.74 0.55 -12.42
C THR A 376 -35.54 1.21 -13.10
N SER A 377 -34.68 0.40 -13.70
CA SER A 377 -33.49 0.85 -14.41
C SER A 377 -33.74 1.32 -15.84
N SER A 378 -34.97 1.12 -16.35
CA SER A 378 -35.41 1.65 -17.63
C SER A 378 -36.00 3.05 -17.45
N GLY A 379 -35.37 4.05 -18.03
CA GLY A 379 -35.82 5.45 -17.97
C GLY A 379 -35.23 6.20 -16.77
N LEU A 380 -34.06 6.76 -16.95
CA LEU A 380 -33.33 7.57 -15.93
C LEU A 380 -34.15 8.77 -15.41
N ILE A 381 -34.99 9.33 -16.25
CA ILE A 381 -35.75 10.55 -15.95
C ILE A 381 -36.72 10.36 -14.80
N ASP A 382 -37.19 9.14 -14.53
CA ASP A 382 -38.17 8.85 -13.50
C ASP A 382 -37.61 8.57 -12.12
N ASN A 383 -36.27 8.48 -11.98
CA ASN A 383 -35.63 8.19 -10.70
C ASN A 383 -35.16 9.49 -10.02
N PHE A 384 -35.22 9.47 -8.70
CA PHE A 384 -34.74 10.55 -7.84
C PHE A 384 -33.88 9.92 -6.73
N LEU A 385 -32.63 10.36 -6.66
CA LEU A 385 -31.70 9.98 -5.61
C LEU A 385 -31.52 11.14 -4.63
N TYR A 386 -31.37 10.83 -3.37
CA TYR A 386 -31.19 11.81 -2.31
C TYR A 386 -30.37 11.23 -1.16
N MET A 387 -29.74 12.10 -0.36
CA MET A 387 -29.00 11.68 0.82
C MET A 387 -29.92 11.60 2.04
N LYS A 388 -29.88 10.49 2.77
CA LYS A 388 -30.63 10.32 4.04
C LYS A 388 -29.76 10.75 5.20
N GLY A 389 -30.17 11.81 5.91
CA GLY A 389 -29.51 12.25 7.13
C GLY A 389 -28.07 12.76 6.94
N LEU A 390 -27.79 13.37 5.78
CA LEU A 390 -26.53 14.08 5.55
C LEU A 390 -26.42 15.23 6.57
N ARG A 391 -25.34 15.27 7.34
CA ARG A 391 -25.07 16.36 8.28
C ARG A 391 -24.28 17.46 7.55
N GLU A 392 -24.45 18.69 7.96
CA GLU A 392 -23.70 19.84 7.43
C GLU A 392 -22.20 19.72 7.72
N SER A 393 -21.80 19.03 8.79
CA SER A 393 -20.40 18.88 9.14
C SER A 393 -20.07 17.56 9.83
N TYR A 394 -18.83 17.10 9.60
CA TYR A 394 -18.20 15.93 10.19
C TYR A 394 -16.81 16.29 10.68
N LYS A 395 -16.20 15.47 11.55
CA LYS A 395 -14.84 15.70 12.05
C LYS A 395 -13.83 14.86 11.25
N VAL A 396 -12.61 15.37 11.14
CA VAL A 396 -11.47 14.57 10.66
C VAL A 396 -11.33 13.32 11.51
N GLY A 397 -11.09 12.17 10.88
CA GLY A 397 -10.96 10.88 11.52
C GLY A 397 -12.28 10.16 11.82
N GLU A 398 -13.42 10.73 11.44
CA GLU A 398 -14.69 9.99 11.54
C GLU A 398 -14.81 8.96 10.40
N ARG A 399 -15.34 7.78 10.75
CA ARG A 399 -15.83 6.78 9.80
C ARG A 399 -17.32 6.94 9.63
N ILE A 400 -17.74 7.39 8.46
CA ILE A 400 -19.14 7.76 8.21
C ILE A 400 -19.81 6.75 7.28
N LYS A 401 -21.02 6.33 7.66
CA LYS A 401 -21.93 5.59 6.79
C LYS A 401 -22.91 6.59 6.15
N PHE A 402 -22.64 6.96 4.91
CA PHE A 402 -23.52 7.80 4.12
C PHE A 402 -24.66 6.97 3.54
N ARG A 403 -25.90 7.39 3.77
CA ARG A 403 -27.09 6.68 3.31
C ARG A 403 -27.69 7.39 2.09
N VAL A 404 -27.98 6.59 1.07
CA VAL A 404 -28.56 7.04 -0.19
C VAL A 404 -29.98 6.50 -0.28
N GLY A 405 -30.94 7.38 -0.42
CA GLY A 405 -32.33 7.04 -0.73
C GLY A 405 -32.57 7.07 -2.24
N ALA A 406 -33.41 6.15 -2.70
CA ALA A 406 -33.83 6.09 -4.08
C ALA A 406 -35.36 5.98 -4.13
N ARG A 407 -36.01 6.67 -5.04
CA ARG A 407 -37.45 6.58 -5.27
C ARG A 407 -37.80 7.03 -6.67
N LYS A 408 -39.04 6.74 -7.10
CA LYS A 408 -39.56 7.37 -8.33
C LYS A 408 -39.71 8.87 -8.14
N ARG A 409 -39.37 9.65 -9.16
CA ARG A 409 -39.50 11.11 -9.15
C ARG A 409 -40.96 11.54 -9.05
N TYR A 410 -41.83 10.85 -9.78
CA TYR A 410 -43.27 11.10 -9.82
C TYR A 410 -44.01 9.89 -9.29
N ILE A 411 -44.91 10.11 -8.34
CA ILE A 411 -45.81 9.09 -7.80
C ILE A 411 -47.06 9.07 -8.67
N GLN A 412 -47.47 7.86 -9.04
CA GLN A 412 -48.78 7.71 -9.69
C GLN A 412 -49.85 7.88 -8.61
N LYS A 413 -50.53 9.05 -8.68
CA LYS A 413 -51.57 9.36 -7.68
C LYS A 413 -52.83 8.56 -7.96
N THR A 414 -53.41 8.02 -6.90
CA THR A 414 -54.71 7.35 -6.93
C THR A 414 -55.80 8.22 -6.29
N PHE A 415 -57.06 7.92 -6.56
CA PHE A 415 -58.20 8.61 -5.95
C PHE A 415 -58.40 8.18 -4.49
N SER A 416 -57.41 8.21 -3.67
CA SER A 416 -57.46 7.86 -2.25
C SER A 416 -57.48 9.11 -1.38
N THR A 417 -58.25 9.08 -0.29
CA THR A 417 -58.26 10.15 0.72
C THR A 417 -57.11 10.06 1.72
N SER A 418 -56.34 8.98 1.68
CA SER A 418 -55.12 8.81 2.50
C SER A 418 -53.92 9.53 1.92
N VAL A 419 -53.00 9.94 2.79
CA VAL A 419 -51.71 10.52 2.37
C VAL A 419 -50.93 9.50 1.54
N GLN A 420 -50.59 9.87 0.32
CA GLN A 420 -49.81 9.05 -0.61
C GLN A 420 -48.35 9.50 -0.57
N THR A 421 -47.49 8.60 -0.12
CA THR A 421 -46.03 8.81 -0.06
C THR A 421 -45.32 7.93 -1.08
N ALA A 422 -44.21 8.42 -1.64
CA ALA A 422 -43.34 7.56 -2.43
C ALA A 422 -42.70 6.51 -1.52
N ALA A 423 -42.78 5.24 -1.91
CA ALA A 423 -42.05 4.20 -1.21
C ALA A 423 -40.56 4.34 -1.49
N ASP A 424 -39.75 4.14 -0.46
CA ASP A 424 -38.31 4.01 -0.61
C ASP A 424 -37.98 2.75 -1.41
N SER A 425 -36.99 2.90 -2.26
CA SER A 425 -36.52 1.82 -3.12
C SER A 425 -35.00 1.70 -2.99
N PHE A 426 -34.46 0.62 -3.49
CA PHE A 426 -33.01 0.44 -3.58
C PHE A 426 -32.52 0.48 -5.04
N ILE A 427 -31.26 0.91 -5.21
CA ILE A 427 -30.57 0.91 -6.49
C ILE A 427 -30.06 -0.51 -6.74
N PRO A 428 -30.30 -1.09 -7.93
CA PRO A 428 -29.89 -2.45 -8.27
C PRO A 428 -28.38 -2.67 -8.11
N GLU A 429 -28.02 -3.94 -7.92
CA GLU A 429 -26.62 -4.37 -7.87
C GLU A 429 -25.86 -3.90 -9.13
N GLY A 430 -24.66 -3.35 -8.93
CA GLY A 430 -23.78 -2.89 -10.00
C GLY A 430 -24.22 -1.63 -10.74
N SER A 431 -25.40 -1.04 -10.41
CA SER A 431 -25.93 0.16 -11.09
C SER A 431 -25.58 1.44 -10.38
N GLY A 432 -25.23 1.41 -9.10
CA GLY A 432 -24.97 2.60 -8.30
C GLY A 432 -23.51 2.75 -7.90
N SER A 433 -22.96 3.96 -8.06
CA SER A 433 -21.65 4.33 -7.54
C SER A 433 -21.63 5.77 -7.02
N TYR A 434 -20.63 6.10 -6.22
CA TYR A 434 -20.45 7.43 -5.65
C TYR A 434 -19.09 8.02 -5.99
N ALA A 435 -18.99 9.33 -5.94
CA ALA A 435 -17.74 10.07 -5.96
C ALA A 435 -17.80 11.22 -4.96
N ILE A 436 -16.64 11.71 -4.53
CA ILE A 436 -16.55 12.88 -3.64
C ILE A 436 -15.58 13.86 -4.26
N LYS A 437 -16.05 15.09 -4.44
CA LYS A 437 -15.29 16.23 -4.98
C LYS A 437 -15.02 17.26 -3.90
N ASP A 438 -13.89 17.93 -4.00
CA ASP A 438 -13.66 19.19 -3.30
C ASP A 438 -14.36 20.32 -4.07
N VAL A 439 -15.21 21.09 -3.39
CA VAL A 439 -16.02 22.13 -4.03
C VAL A 439 -15.17 23.31 -4.52
N ALA A 440 -14.09 23.63 -3.81
CA ALA A 440 -13.27 24.79 -4.13
C ALA A 440 -12.31 24.57 -5.32
N THR A 441 -11.84 23.34 -5.50
CA THR A 441 -10.90 22.99 -6.59
C THR A 441 -11.56 22.23 -7.72
N ASP A 442 -12.80 21.77 -7.54
CA ASP A 442 -13.54 20.87 -8.45
C ASP A 442 -12.83 19.53 -8.71
N GLU A 443 -11.88 19.15 -7.83
CA GLU A 443 -11.10 17.94 -7.97
C GLU A 443 -11.80 16.74 -7.30
N PHE A 444 -11.72 15.58 -7.93
CA PHE A 444 -12.17 14.33 -7.33
C PHE A 444 -11.19 13.83 -6.28
N ILE A 445 -11.57 13.94 -5.01
CA ILE A 445 -10.84 13.30 -3.92
C ILE A 445 -11.06 11.78 -3.96
N VAL A 446 -12.31 11.36 -4.18
CA VAL A 446 -12.70 9.97 -4.42
C VAL A 446 -13.40 9.91 -5.77
N PRO A 447 -12.73 9.44 -6.84
CA PRO A 447 -13.34 9.33 -8.16
C PRO A 447 -14.26 8.12 -8.27
N PHE A 448 -15.20 8.14 -9.22
CA PHE A 448 -15.95 6.94 -9.59
C PHE A 448 -15.02 5.82 -10.02
N SER A 449 -15.17 4.65 -9.41
CA SER A 449 -14.34 3.47 -9.68
C SER A 449 -15.07 2.19 -9.26
N ASP A 450 -14.48 1.04 -9.54
CA ASP A 450 -14.99 -0.25 -9.07
C ASP A 450 -15.01 -0.37 -7.52
N PHE A 451 -14.23 0.48 -6.83
CA PHE A 451 -14.17 0.53 -5.37
C PHE A 451 -15.18 1.50 -4.75
N THR A 452 -16.03 2.15 -5.55
CA THR A 452 -17.03 3.12 -5.11
C THR A 452 -18.47 2.67 -5.39
N LYS A 453 -18.70 1.37 -5.45
CA LYS A 453 -20.06 0.80 -5.56
C LYS A 453 -20.91 1.12 -4.35
N LEU A 454 -22.21 1.27 -4.54
CA LEU A 454 -23.16 1.46 -3.46
C LEU A 454 -23.57 0.12 -2.87
N SER A 455 -23.32 -0.09 -1.60
CA SER A 455 -23.82 -1.22 -0.82
C SER A 455 -25.31 -1.07 -0.50
N CYS A 456 -25.95 -2.14 -0.03
CA CYS A 456 -27.34 -2.11 0.40
C CYS A 456 -27.53 -2.76 1.78
N ASP A 457 -28.43 -2.21 2.57
CA ASP A 457 -29.01 -2.85 3.73
C ASP A 457 -30.54 -2.72 3.71
N SER A 458 -31.23 -3.28 4.69
CA SER A 458 -32.70 -3.27 4.77
C SER A 458 -33.34 -1.88 4.83
N ASN A 459 -32.55 -0.81 4.99
CA ASN A 459 -33.03 0.56 5.12
C ASN A 459 -32.77 1.42 3.89
N SER A 460 -31.69 1.16 3.15
CA SER A 460 -31.29 1.96 1.98
C SER A 460 -30.01 1.43 1.33
N ASN A 461 -29.67 1.99 0.18
CA ASN A 461 -28.28 1.95 -0.26
C ASN A 461 -27.40 2.81 0.66
N TYR A 462 -26.10 2.51 0.69
CA TYR A 462 -25.15 3.26 1.48
C TYR A 462 -23.72 3.04 0.95
N PHE A 463 -22.83 3.91 1.40
CA PHE A 463 -21.39 3.71 1.32
C PHE A 463 -20.73 4.17 2.63
N ILE A 464 -19.52 3.71 2.88
CA ILE A 464 -18.75 4.09 4.05
C ILE A 464 -17.53 4.88 3.56
N GLN A 465 -17.18 5.95 4.26
CA GLN A 465 -16.00 6.74 3.98
C GLN A 465 -15.28 7.09 5.27
N TYR A 466 -13.96 6.95 5.26
CA TYR A 466 -13.06 7.48 6.27
C TYR A 466 -12.66 8.89 5.91
N LEU A 467 -12.74 9.81 6.87
CA LEU A 467 -12.42 11.22 6.65
C LEU A 467 -11.00 11.61 7.08
N ASP A 468 -10.13 10.65 7.36
CA ASP A 468 -8.74 10.92 7.75
C ASP A 468 -7.92 11.64 6.68
N GLY A 469 -8.17 11.33 5.41
CA GLY A 469 -7.49 11.94 4.27
C GLY A 469 -8.16 13.20 3.72
N PHE A 470 -9.19 13.71 4.40
CA PHE A 470 -9.91 14.91 3.99
C PHE A 470 -9.38 16.11 4.76
N TYR A 471 -9.06 17.18 4.04
CA TYR A 471 -8.57 18.40 4.68
C TYR A 471 -9.66 19.10 5.47
N PRO A 472 -9.35 19.55 6.71
CA PRO A 472 -10.30 20.27 7.52
C PRO A 472 -10.62 21.65 6.95
N ASP A 473 -11.79 22.17 7.34
CA ASP A 473 -12.32 23.49 6.96
C ASP A 473 -12.59 23.63 5.45
N ARG A 474 -12.81 22.49 4.76
CA ARG A 474 -13.20 22.44 3.34
C ARG A 474 -14.57 21.82 3.14
N VAL A 475 -15.23 22.25 2.08
CA VAL A 475 -16.54 21.74 1.65
C VAL A 475 -16.32 20.67 0.60
N TYR A 476 -16.95 19.54 0.81
CA TYR A 476 -16.93 18.41 -0.12
C TYR A 476 -18.34 18.13 -0.64
N LYS A 477 -18.43 17.73 -1.88
CA LYS A 477 -19.67 17.40 -2.59
C LYS A 477 -19.70 15.92 -2.95
N ILE A 478 -20.78 15.24 -2.57
CA ILE A 478 -21.03 13.86 -2.97
C ILE A 478 -21.75 13.87 -4.32
N GLN A 479 -21.27 13.07 -5.26
CA GLN A 479 -21.95 12.78 -6.50
C GLN A 479 -22.39 11.31 -6.52
N LEU A 480 -23.60 11.04 -6.94
CA LEU A 480 -24.15 9.71 -7.08
C LEU A 480 -24.36 9.42 -8.57
N LYS A 481 -23.82 8.31 -9.03
CA LYS A 481 -23.99 7.86 -10.42
C LYS A 481 -24.91 6.66 -10.45
N LEU A 482 -25.91 6.72 -11.33
CA LEU A 482 -26.80 5.61 -11.65
C LEU A 482 -26.55 5.18 -13.10
N LYS A 483 -26.25 3.90 -13.30
CA LYS A 483 -26.14 3.29 -14.61
C LYS A 483 -27.39 2.45 -14.90
N THR A 484 -27.97 2.62 -16.08
CA THR A 484 -29.12 1.84 -16.53
C THR A 484 -28.71 0.57 -17.27
N ASP A 485 -29.66 -0.34 -17.45
CA ASP A 485 -29.45 -1.61 -18.15
C ASP A 485 -29.04 -1.44 -19.63
N ASP A 486 -29.42 -0.31 -20.24
CA ASP A 486 -29.02 0.07 -21.60
C ASP A 486 -27.67 0.80 -21.68
N GLY A 487 -26.98 0.93 -20.51
CA GLY A 487 -25.65 1.51 -20.42
C GLY A 487 -25.60 3.04 -20.31
N GLN A 488 -26.75 3.71 -20.21
CA GLN A 488 -26.76 5.14 -19.94
C GLN A 488 -26.34 5.44 -18.50
N GLU A 489 -25.66 6.54 -18.27
CA GLU A 489 -25.22 6.99 -16.96
C GLU A 489 -25.85 8.34 -16.61
N GLN A 490 -26.37 8.48 -15.41
CA GLN A 490 -26.87 9.74 -14.87
C GLN A 490 -26.17 10.05 -13.55
N ILE A 491 -25.69 11.30 -13.42
CA ILE A 491 -25.07 11.81 -12.20
C ILE A 491 -26.08 12.71 -11.48
N PHE A 492 -26.22 12.47 -10.18
CA PHE A 492 -27.02 13.27 -9.26
C PHE A 492 -26.05 13.96 -8.30
N ASP A 493 -26.12 15.29 -8.26
CA ASP A 493 -25.26 16.11 -7.39
C ASP A 493 -26.04 17.26 -6.74
N ASP A 494 -27.30 17.05 -6.43
CA ASP A 494 -28.29 18.01 -5.92
C ASP A 494 -27.85 18.61 -4.54
N ASP A 495 -26.72 19.33 -4.53
CA ASP A 495 -26.14 20.01 -3.36
C ASP A 495 -25.89 19.09 -2.14
N PHE A 496 -25.46 17.85 -2.39
CA PHE A 496 -25.08 16.91 -1.33
C PHE A 496 -23.72 17.30 -0.73
N GLU A 497 -23.69 18.42 0.00
CA GLU A 497 -22.47 19.02 0.51
C GLU A 497 -22.29 18.78 2.02
N PHE A 498 -21.05 18.68 2.45
CA PHE A 498 -20.66 18.60 3.86
C PHE A 498 -19.30 19.25 4.09
N ILE A 499 -19.09 19.72 5.32
CA ILE A 499 -17.83 20.33 5.74
C ILE A 499 -17.08 19.33 6.63
N VAL A 500 -15.79 19.14 6.40
CA VAL A 500 -14.91 18.45 7.33
C VAL A 500 -14.29 19.47 8.28
N LYS A 501 -14.46 19.29 9.59
CA LYS A 501 -13.95 20.19 10.63
C LYS A 501 -12.79 19.54 11.37
N ARG A 502 -11.90 20.36 11.91
CA ARG A 502 -10.86 19.89 12.84
C ARG A 502 -11.49 19.24 14.08
N LYS A 503 -10.73 18.35 14.73
CA LYS A 503 -11.15 17.71 15.97
C LYS A 503 -11.35 18.73 17.08
#